data_801c3d4999b80363772485f18232e5c3
#
_entry.id   801c3d4999b80363772485f18232e5c3
#
_cell.length_a   1.000
_cell.length_b   1.000
_cell.length_c   1.000
_cell.angle_alpha   90.00
_cell.angle_beta   90.00
_cell.angle_gamma   90.00
#
_symmetry.space_group_name_H-M   'P 1'
#
loop_
_entity.id
_entity.type
_entity.pdbx_description
1 polymer ?
#
loop_
_entity_poly.entity_id
_entity_poly.type
_entity_poly.pdbx_seq_one_letter_code
_entity_poly.pdbx_strand_id
1 'polypeptide(L)'
;MKTSQFANGETATDDWVDYHSPFNARGDGYQDPSSSSSGPGSGIGAYDWLDLAIGSDTGGSIRNPSQVNGCFGNRPSWNLVSLDNVMPMSPLLDTAGFLTRDVQLWRAAAEVMYKDAGLKSYTKYPKSIKTIDFPTNASTPAEGLLVEFVDKLSSFLGGANVSAFDYDALWESTKPSTVAANTTLDSMLSLTYPILISKQQYPLIAAPLYADYAAANGGRKPFINPVPRSRWDWGLGYPESQLDTEIEHKNTFTSWWNSTAQVFDEETCSDSLILYIGTEAKPTYRNTYRRYVLVLSHIMVYLRPFANPLESYSMPGVPKGFATSRIANFAGVPDMVVPSKLSLPLLFEQIPQMV
;
A
#
# COMPACT_ATOMS: atom_id res chain seq x y z
N MET A 1 8.93 12.98 7.78
CA MET A 1 7.84 12.63 8.71
C MET A 1 6.58 12.35 7.91
N LYS A 2 5.89 11.27 8.20
CA LYS A 2 4.56 11.01 7.61
C LYS A 2 3.60 12.09 8.13
N THR A 3 3.20 13.00 7.28
CA THR A 3 2.30 14.11 7.63
C THR A 3 0.86 13.85 7.21
N SER A 4 0.40 12.62 7.35
CA SER A 4 -1.01 12.32 7.39
C SER A 4 -1.50 12.38 8.84
N GLN A 5 -2.61 11.78 9.15
CA GLN A 5 -3.13 11.83 10.52
C GLN A 5 -2.46 10.79 11.43
N PHE A 6 -2.69 10.93 12.74
CA PHE A 6 -2.24 9.98 13.73
C PHE A 6 -2.74 8.56 13.44
N ALA A 7 -1.86 7.60 13.62
CA ALA A 7 -2.18 6.18 13.57
C ALA A 7 -2.94 5.75 12.30
N ASN A 8 -2.40 6.05 11.13
CA ASN A 8 -2.98 5.63 9.86
C ASN A 8 -4.05 6.60 9.29
N GLY A 9 -3.66 7.87 9.16
CA GLY A 9 -4.51 8.88 8.57
C GLY A 9 -4.69 8.74 7.06
N GLU A 10 -5.72 9.37 6.59
CA GLU A 10 -6.07 9.53 5.19
C GLU A 10 -5.81 10.97 4.73
N THR A 11 -5.88 11.22 3.44
CA THR A 11 -5.65 12.54 2.86
C THR A 11 -6.94 13.32 2.56
N ALA A 12 -8.09 12.67 2.69
CA ALA A 12 -9.38 13.34 2.46
C ALA A 12 -9.56 14.56 3.39
N THR A 13 -10.03 15.65 2.82
CA THR A 13 -10.15 16.95 3.48
C THR A 13 -11.01 16.92 4.74
N ASP A 14 -12.09 16.14 4.71
CA ASP A 14 -13.03 15.97 5.82
C ASP A 14 -12.51 15.07 6.95
N ASP A 15 -11.36 14.43 6.78
CA ASP A 15 -10.66 13.68 7.83
C ASP A 15 -9.63 14.55 8.59
N TRP A 16 -9.39 15.79 8.15
CA TRP A 16 -8.43 16.69 8.78
C TRP A 16 -9.00 17.30 10.07
N VAL A 17 -8.16 17.34 11.09
CA VAL A 17 -8.51 18.00 12.35
C VAL A 17 -7.45 19.05 12.69
N ASP A 18 -6.27 18.60 13.14
CA ASP A 18 -5.17 19.53 13.49
C ASP A 18 -4.16 19.68 12.35
N TYR A 19 -3.95 18.62 11.60
CA TYR A 19 -2.99 18.57 10.51
C TYR A 19 -3.69 18.39 9.19
N HIS A 20 -3.32 19.25 8.26
CA HIS A 20 -3.71 19.09 6.86
C HIS A 20 -2.73 18.15 6.15
N SER A 21 -3.24 17.32 5.26
CA SER A 21 -2.39 16.59 4.33
C SER A 21 -1.60 17.60 3.48
N PRO A 22 -0.32 17.36 3.21
CA PRO A 22 0.41 18.15 2.23
C PRO A 22 -0.26 18.02 0.86
N PHE A 23 0.10 18.84 -0.08
CA PHE A 23 -0.35 18.71 -1.47
C PHE A 23 0.72 18.04 -2.33
N ASN A 24 0.32 17.48 -3.46
CA ASN A 24 1.22 16.95 -4.45
C ASN A 24 1.89 18.11 -5.19
N ALA A 25 3.20 18.28 -5.01
CA ALA A 25 3.95 19.38 -5.61
C ALA A 25 4.10 19.26 -7.14
N ARG A 26 3.86 18.09 -7.71
CA ARG A 26 3.89 17.84 -9.17
C ARG A 26 2.53 18.04 -9.83
N GLY A 27 1.50 18.28 -9.03
CA GLY A 27 0.15 18.53 -9.50
C GLY A 27 -0.13 20.03 -9.70
N ASP A 28 -1.41 20.38 -9.70
CA ASP A 28 -1.94 21.70 -9.92
C ASP A 28 -2.07 22.55 -8.62
N GLY A 29 -1.50 22.07 -7.51
CA GLY A 29 -1.61 22.68 -6.19
C GLY A 29 -2.82 22.21 -5.38
N TYR A 30 -3.73 21.43 -5.97
CA TYR A 30 -4.92 20.88 -5.33
C TYR A 30 -4.91 19.36 -5.21
N GLN A 31 -4.07 18.69 -5.96
CA GLN A 31 -3.95 17.23 -5.89
C GLN A 31 -3.40 16.82 -4.52
N ASP A 32 -3.95 15.75 -3.96
CA ASP A 32 -3.38 15.17 -2.77
C ASP A 32 -2.17 14.28 -3.10
N PRO A 33 -1.26 14.06 -2.17
CA PRO A 33 -0.07 13.25 -2.36
C PRO A 33 -0.31 11.77 -2.10
N SER A 34 -1.55 11.36 -1.90
CA SER A 34 -1.93 10.04 -1.38
C SER A 34 -1.41 9.79 0.04
N SER A 35 -1.70 8.61 0.61
CA SER A 35 -1.41 8.29 2.01
C SER A 35 -0.81 6.88 2.18
N SER A 36 -0.25 6.62 3.35
CA SER A 36 -0.07 7.49 4.50
C SER A 36 1.37 8.03 4.64
N SER A 37 2.28 7.74 3.68
CA SER A 37 3.58 8.41 3.59
C SER A 37 3.46 9.70 2.77
N SER A 38 2.47 10.52 3.08
CA SER A 38 2.12 11.77 2.36
C SER A 38 3.26 12.79 2.39
N GLY A 39 3.82 13.06 3.57
CA GLY A 39 4.98 13.96 3.71
C GLY A 39 6.23 13.47 2.98
N PRO A 40 6.63 12.18 3.08
CA PRO A 40 7.69 11.62 2.27
C PRO A 40 7.48 11.80 0.77
N GLY A 41 6.31 11.46 0.23
CA GLY A 41 6.01 11.63 -1.19
C GLY A 41 6.06 13.08 -1.64
N SER A 42 5.35 13.97 -0.93
CA SER A 42 5.37 15.42 -1.21
C SER A 42 6.77 16.01 -1.11
N GLY A 43 7.53 15.64 -0.07
CA GLY A 43 8.88 16.15 0.15
C GLY A 43 9.83 15.79 -1.00
N ILE A 44 9.87 14.52 -1.39
CA ILE A 44 10.67 14.06 -2.52
C ILE A 44 10.21 14.70 -3.83
N GLY A 45 8.89 14.90 -4.00
CA GLY A 45 8.35 15.57 -5.18
C GLY A 45 8.65 17.05 -5.26
N ALA A 46 8.79 17.74 -4.10
CA ALA A 46 8.86 19.19 -4.00
C ALA A 46 10.29 19.74 -3.84
N TYR A 47 11.15 19.06 -3.10
CA TYR A 47 12.42 19.64 -2.64
C TYR A 47 13.62 18.96 -3.29
N ASP A 48 14.36 19.68 -4.14
CA ASP A 48 15.53 19.15 -4.85
C ASP A 48 16.69 18.77 -3.92
N TRP A 49 16.74 19.32 -2.72
CA TRP A 49 17.73 19.00 -1.70
C TRP A 49 17.41 17.74 -0.88
N LEU A 50 16.17 17.22 -0.99
CA LEU A 50 15.76 16.03 -0.23
C LEU A 50 15.97 14.77 -1.05
N ASP A 51 17.00 14.01 -0.72
CA ASP A 51 17.41 12.83 -1.46
C ASP A 51 16.60 11.59 -1.11
N LEU A 52 16.29 11.42 0.18
CA LEU A 52 15.68 10.24 0.76
C LEU A 52 14.62 10.62 1.78
N ALA A 53 13.50 9.92 1.78
CA ALA A 53 12.49 10.01 2.83
C ALA A 53 12.06 8.61 3.28
N ILE A 54 12.01 8.40 4.60
CA ILE A 54 11.55 7.14 5.17
C ILE A 54 10.02 7.13 5.22
N GLY A 55 9.43 6.01 4.83
CA GLY A 55 8.01 5.73 4.92
C GLY A 55 7.72 4.38 5.58
N SER A 56 6.45 4.04 5.70
CA SER A 56 6.01 2.68 6.05
C SER A 56 4.83 2.27 5.19
N ASP A 57 4.71 0.97 4.95
CA ASP A 57 3.68 0.40 4.06
C ASP A 57 3.02 -0.79 4.74
N THR A 58 1.75 -0.67 5.02
CA THR A 58 0.88 -1.72 5.55
C THR A 58 -0.14 -2.18 4.50
N GLY A 59 -0.55 -1.27 3.61
CA GLY A 59 -1.55 -1.54 2.58
C GLY A 59 -1.35 -0.72 1.30
N GLY A 60 -0.11 -0.23 1.04
CA GLY A 60 0.21 0.64 -0.08
C GLY A 60 0.80 1.99 0.33
N SER A 61 1.05 2.22 1.62
CA SER A 61 1.36 3.54 2.17
C SER A 61 2.74 4.13 1.80
N ILE A 62 3.64 3.39 1.17
CA ILE A 62 4.81 3.91 0.43
C ILE A 62 4.48 4.01 -1.05
N ARG A 63 3.94 2.95 -1.60
CA ARG A 63 3.72 2.79 -3.04
C ARG A 63 2.77 3.82 -3.62
N ASN A 64 1.62 4.02 -2.99
CA ASN A 64 0.62 4.99 -3.46
C ASN A 64 1.17 6.44 -3.49
N PRO A 65 1.77 6.97 -2.39
CA PRO A 65 2.43 8.28 -2.46
C PRO A 65 3.55 8.36 -3.49
N SER A 66 4.32 7.29 -3.69
CA SER A 66 5.38 7.26 -4.70
C SER A 66 4.82 7.40 -6.10
N GLN A 67 3.75 6.67 -6.43
CA GLN A 67 3.11 6.72 -7.74
C GLN A 67 2.59 8.11 -8.09
N VAL A 68 1.81 8.73 -7.19
CA VAL A 68 1.19 10.04 -7.49
C VAL A 68 2.18 11.19 -7.45
N ASN A 69 3.30 11.07 -6.73
CA ASN A 69 4.36 12.08 -6.70
C ASN A 69 5.49 11.79 -7.69
N GLY A 70 5.43 10.70 -8.46
CA GLY A 70 6.44 10.34 -9.46
C GLY A 70 7.81 10.06 -8.87
N CYS A 71 7.86 9.36 -7.75
CA CYS A 71 9.06 8.97 -7.02
C CYS A 71 9.28 7.45 -7.12
N PHE A 72 10.51 7.01 -6.90
CA PHE A 72 10.76 5.61 -6.58
C PHE A 72 10.29 5.32 -5.16
N GLY A 73 9.54 4.25 -4.97
CA GLY A 73 9.11 3.78 -3.67
C GLY A 73 9.53 2.34 -3.43
N ASN A 74 10.01 2.06 -2.23
CA ASN A 74 10.41 0.71 -1.86
C ASN A 74 9.60 0.20 -0.67
N ARG A 75 8.74 -0.77 -0.91
CA ARG A 75 8.22 -1.67 0.11
C ARG A 75 9.11 -2.91 0.14
N PRO A 76 9.91 -3.16 1.20
CA PRO A 76 10.70 -4.39 1.31
C PRO A 76 9.80 -5.60 1.60
N SER A 77 10.40 -6.79 1.52
CA SER A 77 9.79 -8.01 2.05
C SER A 77 9.42 -7.83 3.51
N TRP A 78 8.33 -8.48 3.91
CA TRP A 78 7.91 -8.48 5.31
C TRP A 78 9.01 -9.04 6.21
N ASN A 79 9.19 -8.43 7.38
CA ASN A 79 10.20 -8.81 8.37
C ASN A 79 11.67 -8.63 7.94
N LEU A 80 11.94 -7.92 6.84
CA LEU A 80 13.30 -7.64 6.38
C LEU A 80 13.98 -6.54 7.20
N VAL A 81 13.22 -5.59 7.71
CA VAL A 81 13.69 -4.43 8.48
C VAL A 81 13.02 -4.42 9.84
N SER A 82 13.79 -4.14 10.91
CA SER A 82 13.22 -3.97 12.25
C SER A 82 12.19 -2.84 12.26
N LEU A 83 11.09 -3.09 12.95
CA LEU A 83 10.03 -2.12 13.21
C LEU A 83 10.06 -1.60 14.66
N ASP A 84 11.16 -1.81 15.37
CA ASP A 84 11.32 -1.30 16.73
C ASP A 84 11.15 0.22 16.77
N ASN A 85 10.31 0.70 17.68
CA ASN A 85 9.93 2.10 17.82
C ASN A 85 9.14 2.69 16.61
N VAL A 86 8.68 1.86 15.69
CA VAL A 86 7.70 2.24 14.67
C VAL A 86 6.29 2.02 15.24
N MET A 87 5.42 3.02 15.14
CA MET A 87 4.02 2.88 15.55
C MET A 87 3.34 1.80 14.72
N PRO A 88 2.85 0.70 15.32
CA PRO A 88 2.27 -0.41 14.60
C PRO A 88 0.87 -0.07 14.05
N MET A 89 0.54 -0.64 12.91
CA MET A 89 -0.82 -0.72 12.40
C MET A 89 -1.29 -2.17 12.34
N SER A 90 -0.50 -3.02 11.71
CA SER A 90 -0.69 -4.48 11.67
C SER A 90 0.68 -5.14 11.57
N PRO A 91 1.23 -5.68 12.65
CA PRO A 91 2.56 -6.31 12.64
C PRO A 91 2.75 -7.41 11.58
N LEU A 92 1.65 -8.02 11.14
CA LEU A 92 1.66 -9.04 10.07
C LEU A 92 1.76 -8.45 8.66
N LEU A 93 1.59 -7.14 8.49
CA LEU A 93 1.57 -6.45 7.20
C LEU A 93 2.58 -5.29 7.13
N ASP A 94 2.94 -4.73 8.28
CA ASP A 94 3.77 -3.54 8.38
C ASP A 94 5.18 -3.78 7.84
N THR A 95 5.68 -2.81 7.07
CA THR A 95 7.07 -2.71 6.64
C THR A 95 7.54 -1.27 6.72
N ALA A 96 8.83 -1.06 6.97
CA ALA A 96 9.47 0.23 6.80
C ALA A 96 10.30 0.22 5.52
N GLY A 97 10.22 1.28 4.76
CA GLY A 97 10.95 1.44 3.52
C GLY A 97 11.19 2.93 3.22
N PHE A 98 11.42 3.26 1.97
CA PHE A 98 11.82 4.62 1.62
C PHE A 98 11.29 5.06 0.25
N LEU A 99 11.36 6.38 0.03
CA LEU A 99 11.08 7.05 -1.21
C LEU A 99 12.31 7.85 -1.65
N THR A 100 12.63 7.83 -2.94
CA THR A 100 13.72 8.61 -3.55
C THR A 100 13.28 9.16 -4.91
N ARG A 101 14.02 10.14 -5.42
CA ARG A 101 13.78 10.68 -6.77
C ARG A 101 14.61 10.02 -7.84
N ASP A 102 15.65 9.31 -7.44
CA ASP A 102 16.72 8.82 -8.31
C ASP A 102 17.03 7.37 -8.00
N VAL A 103 17.36 6.58 -9.02
CA VAL A 103 17.63 5.15 -8.88
C VAL A 103 18.98 4.88 -8.21
N GLN A 104 19.96 5.77 -8.33
CA GLN A 104 21.26 5.60 -7.67
C GLN A 104 21.11 5.82 -6.16
N LEU A 105 20.34 6.84 -5.78
CA LEU A 105 19.95 7.07 -4.39
C LEU A 105 19.12 5.90 -3.85
N TRP A 106 18.22 5.35 -4.67
CA TRP A 106 17.45 4.16 -4.31
C TRP A 106 18.37 2.99 -3.97
N ARG A 107 19.35 2.71 -4.84
CA ARG A 107 20.33 1.65 -4.62
C ARG A 107 21.15 1.88 -3.35
N ALA A 108 21.71 3.07 -3.17
CA ALA A 108 22.51 3.40 -2.00
C ALA A 108 21.68 3.27 -0.69
N ALA A 109 20.43 3.71 -0.70
CA ALA A 109 19.53 3.58 0.43
C ALA A 109 19.23 2.10 0.74
N ALA A 110 18.98 1.29 -0.27
CA ALA A 110 18.74 -0.14 -0.11
C ALA A 110 19.97 -0.87 0.46
N GLU A 111 21.17 -0.59 -0.07
CA GLU A 111 22.44 -1.17 0.43
C GLU A 111 22.66 -0.88 1.93
N VAL A 112 22.31 0.32 2.38
CA VAL A 112 22.43 0.70 3.80
C VAL A 112 21.31 0.10 4.64
N MET A 113 20.06 0.21 4.18
CA MET A 113 18.89 -0.19 4.98
C MET A 113 18.80 -1.71 5.16
N TYR A 114 19.27 -2.47 4.18
CA TYR A 114 19.18 -3.94 4.17
C TYR A 114 20.52 -4.65 4.39
N LYS A 115 21.59 -3.93 4.77
CA LYS A 115 22.93 -4.48 4.91
C LYS A 115 23.03 -5.71 5.82
N ASP A 116 22.21 -5.76 6.86
CA ASP A 116 22.22 -6.84 7.87
C ASP A 116 21.13 -7.91 7.60
N ALA A 117 20.42 -7.80 6.49
CA ALA A 117 19.30 -8.71 6.17
C ALA A 117 19.75 -10.04 5.56
N GLY A 118 21.04 -10.25 5.32
CA GLY A 118 21.56 -11.49 4.76
C GLY A 118 21.13 -11.76 3.31
N LEU A 119 20.84 -10.69 2.56
CA LEU A 119 20.40 -10.81 1.17
C LEU A 119 21.47 -11.47 0.30
N LYS A 120 21.06 -12.42 -0.54
CA LYS A 120 21.94 -13.03 -1.54
C LYS A 120 22.16 -12.04 -2.69
N SER A 121 23.33 -12.12 -3.30
CA SER A 121 23.60 -11.45 -4.58
C SER A 121 23.32 -12.41 -5.72
N TYR A 122 22.46 -12.02 -6.63
CA TYR A 122 22.13 -12.81 -7.83
C TYR A 122 22.85 -12.22 -9.04
N THR A 123 23.27 -13.09 -9.96
CA THR A 123 23.97 -12.70 -11.21
C THR A 123 23.09 -12.90 -12.44
N LYS A 124 21.90 -13.45 -12.25
CA LYS A 124 20.92 -13.71 -13.32
C LYS A 124 19.60 -13.05 -12.99
N TYR A 125 18.85 -12.71 -14.00
CA TYR A 125 17.47 -12.19 -13.91
C TYR A 125 16.46 -13.23 -14.34
N PRO A 126 15.21 -13.15 -13.82
CA PRO A 126 14.11 -13.96 -14.32
C PRO A 126 13.93 -13.80 -15.83
N LYS A 127 13.51 -14.87 -16.49
CA LYS A 127 13.23 -14.88 -17.93
C LYS A 127 11.74 -14.80 -18.24
N SER A 128 10.93 -14.51 -17.25
CA SER A 128 9.48 -14.34 -17.36
C SER A 128 9.04 -13.03 -16.74
N ILE A 129 8.18 -12.31 -17.45
CA ILE A 129 7.45 -11.13 -16.98
C ILE A 129 5.98 -11.47 -17.02
N LYS A 130 5.33 -11.44 -15.87
CA LYS A 130 3.89 -11.62 -15.70
C LYS A 130 3.23 -10.25 -15.54
N THR A 131 2.22 -9.91 -16.35
CA THR A 131 1.56 -8.60 -16.32
C THR A 131 0.11 -8.74 -15.85
N ILE A 132 -0.29 -7.92 -14.88
CA ILE A 132 -1.66 -7.88 -14.37
C ILE A 132 -2.31 -6.60 -14.88
N ASP A 133 -3.41 -6.73 -15.63
CA ASP A 133 -4.21 -5.63 -16.20
C ASP A 133 -3.41 -4.62 -17.06
N PHE A 134 -2.31 -5.06 -17.66
CA PHE A 134 -1.53 -4.22 -18.57
C PHE A 134 -2.16 -4.16 -19.96
N PRO A 135 -2.13 -3.00 -20.62
CA PRO A 135 -2.56 -2.88 -22.00
C PRO A 135 -1.62 -3.65 -22.93
N THR A 136 -2.19 -4.42 -23.85
CA THR A 136 -1.42 -5.08 -24.91
C THR A 136 -1.15 -4.16 -26.11
N ASN A 137 -2.02 -3.16 -26.30
CA ASN A 137 -1.92 -2.14 -27.31
C ASN A 137 -2.22 -0.77 -26.68
N ALA A 138 -1.51 0.25 -27.15
CA ALA A 138 -1.72 1.61 -26.66
C ALA A 138 -2.91 2.27 -27.35
N SER A 139 -3.92 2.66 -26.60
CA SER A 139 -5.03 3.51 -27.03
C SER A 139 -4.90 4.96 -26.52
N THR A 140 -4.07 5.17 -25.53
CA THR A 140 -3.73 6.48 -24.95
C THR A 140 -2.23 6.66 -24.83
N PRO A 141 -1.72 7.92 -24.74
CA PRO A 141 -0.29 8.17 -24.49
C PRO A 141 0.23 7.52 -23.19
N ALA A 142 -0.60 7.43 -22.16
CA ALA A 142 -0.23 6.78 -20.90
C ALA A 142 -0.05 5.27 -21.09
N GLU A 143 -0.96 4.61 -21.80
CA GLU A 143 -0.82 3.19 -22.14
C GLU A 143 0.41 2.94 -23.01
N GLY A 144 0.73 3.89 -23.91
CA GLY A 144 1.97 3.81 -24.71
C GLY A 144 3.23 3.75 -23.87
N LEU A 145 3.29 4.50 -22.79
CA LEU A 145 4.42 4.45 -21.85
C LEU A 145 4.50 3.10 -21.10
N LEU A 146 3.34 2.51 -20.76
CA LEU A 146 3.31 1.21 -20.11
C LEU A 146 3.78 0.08 -21.05
N VAL A 147 3.30 0.07 -22.30
CA VAL A 147 3.73 -0.89 -23.32
C VAL A 147 5.23 -0.75 -23.58
N GLU A 148 5.71 0.48 -23.81
CA GLU A 148 7.13 0.77 -24.00
C GLU A 148 7.98 0.30 -22.81
N PHE A 149 7.51 0.47 -21.59
CA PHE A 149 8.20 0.00 -20.39
C PHE A 149 8.37 -1.52 -20.39
N VAL A 150 7.30 -2.27 -20.69
CA VAL A 150 7.34 -3.74 -20.73
C VAL A 150 8.31 -4.22 -21.82
N ASP A 151 8.26 -3.62 -23.02
CA ASP A 151 9.15 -3.97 -24.14
C ASP A 151 10.63 -3.74 -23.80
N LYS A 152 10.92 -2.59 -23.20
CA LYS A 152 12.29 -2.26 -22.77
C LYS A 152 12.77 -3.19 -21.65
N LEU A 153 11.90 -3.49 -20.68
CA LEU A 153 12.23 -4.43 -19.61
C LEU A 153 12.50 -5.83 -20.16
N SER A 154 11.63 -6.35 -21.05
CA SER A 154 11.85 -7.63 -21.71
C SER A 154 13.19 -7.65 -22.45
N SER A 155 13.49 -6.60 -23.22
CA SER A 155 14.77 -6.48 -23.96
C SER A 155 15.97 -6.45 -23.02
N PHE A 156 15.90 -5.68 -21.93
CA PHE A 156 16.96 -5.61 -20.91
C PHE A 156 17.21 -6.98 -20.27
N LEU A 157 16.18 -7.75 -20.00
CA LEU A 157 16.27 -9.11 -19.46
C LEU A 157 16.71 -10.16 -20.50
N GLY A 158 17.14 -9.72 -21.69
CA GLY A 158 17.65 -10.58 -22.76
C GLY A 158 16.54 -11.33 -23.50
N GLY A 159 15.39 -10.70 -23.71
CA GLY A 159 14.23 -11.26 -24.39
C GLY A 159 13.37 -12.10 -23.46
N ALA A 160 13.08 -11.62 -22.25
CA ALA A 160 12.21 -12.30 -21.31
C ALA A 160 10.79 -12.45 -21.89
N ASN A 161 10.18 -13.60 -21.67
CA ASN A 161 8.81 -13.89 -22.09
C ASN A 161 7.82 -13.03 -21.31
N VAL A 162 6.95 -12.31 -22.02
CA VAL A 162 5.88 -11.50 -21.42
C VAL A 162 4.55 -12.23 -21.56
N SER A 163 3.83 -12.38 -20.47
CA SER A 163 2.50 -13.01 -20.48
C SER A 163 1.54 -12.28 -19.55
N ALA A 164 0.27 -12.20 -19.95
CA ALA A 164 -0.80 -11.78 -19.06
C ALA A 164 -0.94 -12.79 -17.91
N PHE A 165 -1.17 -12.29 -16.72
CA PHE A 165 -1.26 -13.10 -15.51
C PHE A 165 -2.61 -12.87 -14.81
N ASP A 166 -3.45 -13.87 -14.93
CA ASP A 166 -4.73 -13.95 -14.24
C ASP A 166 -4.55 -14.79 -12.97
N TYR A 167 -4.31 -14.12 -11.85
CA TYR A 167 -4.11 -14.78 -10.57
C TYR A 167 -5.41 -15.36 -10.00
N ASP A 168 -6.59 -14.84 -10.38
CA ASP A 168 -7.88 -15.41 -9.96
C ASP A 168 -8.14 -16.75 -10.66
N ALA A 169 -7.89 -16.83 -11.97
CA ALA A 169 -7.97 -18.10 -12.69
C ALA A 169 -6.94 -19.14 -12.18
N LEU A 170 -5.72 -18.66 -11.83
CA LEU A 170 -4.72 -19.53 -11.22
C LEU A 170 -5.20 -20.04 -9.85
N TRP A 171 -5.76 -19.18 -9.01
CA TRP A 171 -6.34 -19.56 -7.71
C TRP A 171 -7.41 -20.63 -7.88
N GLU A 172 -8.37 -20.39 -8.77
CA GLU A 172 -9.46 -21.34 -9.01
C GLU A 172 -8.99 -22.73 -9.40
N SER A 173 -7.89 -22.84 -10.14
CA SER A 173 -7.33 -24.12 -10.59
C SER A 173 -6.35 -24.77 -9.61
N THR A 174 -5.78 -24.01 -8.66
CA THR A 174 -4.65 -24.48 -7.82
C THR A 174 -4.82 -24.22 -6.33
N LYS A 175 -5.96 -23.64 -5.89
CA LYS A 175 -6.21 -23.38 -4.47
C LYS A 175 -6.07 -24.65 -3.61
N PRO A 176 -5.60 -24.52 -2.37
CA PRO A 176 -5.44 -25.68 -1.48
C PRO A 176 -6.75 -26.45 -1.29
N SER A 177 -6.68 -27.76 -1.22
CA SER A 177 -7.86 -28.62 -1.00
C SER A 177 -8.57 -28.39 0.34
N THR A 178 -7.92 -27.72 1.27
CA THR A 178 -8.51 -27.27 2.56
C THR A 178 -9.46 -26.09 2.40
N VAL A 179 -9.40 -25.38 1.27
CA VAL A 179 -10.29 -24.26 0.94
C VAL A 179 -11.51 -24.80 0.20
N ALA A 180 -12.70 -24.33 0.58
CA ALA A 180 -13.93 -24.76 -0.07
C ALA A 180 -13.93 -24.43 -1.58
N ALA A 181 -14.48 -25.34 -2.39
CA ALA A 181 -14.40 -25.26 -3.84
C ALA A 181 -14.94 -23.96 -4.46
N ASN A 182 -15.95 -23.33 -3.83
CA ASN A 182 -16.56 -22.10 -4.27
C ASN A 182 -15.93 -20.82 -3.69
N THR A 183 -14.79 -20.93 -2.98
CA THR A 183 -14.12 -19.79 -2.37
C THR A 183 -13.21 -19.11 -3.40
N THR A 184 -13.52 -17.86 -3.75
CA THR A 184 -12.68 -16.98 -4.55
C THR A 184 -11.68 -16.22 -3.66
N LEU A 185 -10.62 -15.64 -4.24
CA LEU A 185 -9.70 -14.77 -3.50
C LEU A 185 -10.43 -13.58 -2.87
N ASP A 186 -11.31 -12.92 -3.63
CA ASP A 186 -12.07 -11.79 -3.11
C ASP A 186 -12.97 -12.19 -1.94
N SER A 187 -13.66 -13.32 -2.01
CA SER A 187 -14.50 -13.79 -0.91
C SER A 187 -13.70 -14.14 0.34
N MET A 188 -12.55 -14.80 0.19
CA MET A 188 -11.68 -15.18 1.29
C MET A 188 -11.02 -13.98 1.96
N LEU A 189 -10.51 -13.05 1.16
CA LEU A 189 -9.66 -11.95 1.64
C LEU A 189 -10.42 -10.63 1.87
N SER A 190 -11.74 -10.63 1.67
CA SER A 190 -12.58 -9.42 1.76
C SER A 190 -12.49 -8.68 3.10
N LEU A 191 -12.35 -9.40 4.18
CA LEU A 191 -12.25 -8.86 5.54
C LEU A 191 -10.83 -8.91 6.10
N THR A 192 -9.89 -9.56 5.43
CA THR A 192 -8.54 -9.80 5.96
C THR A 192 -7.83 -8.49 6.27
N TYR A 193 -7.72 -7.59 5.31
CA TYR A 193 -7.06 -6.30 5.55
C TYR A 193 -7.73 -5.47 6.65
N PRO A 194 -9.05 -5.19 6.60
CA PRO A 194 -9.68 -4.35 7.60
C PRO A 194 -9.68 -4.94 9.01
N ILE A 195 -9.82 -6.25 9.17
CA ILE A 195 -9.75 -6.92 10.47
C ILE A 195 -8.33 -6.83 11.05
N LEU A 196 -7.31 -7.16 10.24
CA LEU A 196 -5.92 -7.10 10.70
C LEU A 196 -5.55 -5.70 11.19
N ILE A 197 -5.81 -4.65 10.39
CA ILE A 197 -5.43 -3.28 10.75
C ILE A 197 -6.22 -2.72 11.93
N SER A 198 -7.44 -3.18 12.14
CA SER A 198 -8.31 -2.68 13.22
C SER A 198 -8.05 -3.41 14.53
N LYS A 199 -8.10 -4.75 14.50
CA LYS A 199 -7.98 -5.56 15.70
C LYS A 199 -6.57 -5.71 16.24
N GLN A 200 -5.54 -5.66 15.38
CA GLN A 200 -4.15 -5.68 15.86
C GLN A 200 -3.72 -4.30 16.39
N GLN A 201 -4.13 -3.20 15.75
CA GLN A 201 -3.74 -1.87 16.22
C GLN A 201 -4.43 -1.50 17.54
N TYR A 202 -5.67 -1.91 17.75
CA TYR A 202 -6.43 -1.52 18.94
C TYR A 202 -5.71 -1.85 20.26
N PRO A 203 -5.31 -3.10 20.55
CA PRO A 203 -4.60 -3.43 21.79
C PRO A 203 -3.20 -2.83 21.86
N LEU A 204 -2.55 -2.58 20.74
CA LEU A 204 -1.18 -2.06 20.70
C LEU A 204 -1.11 -0.54 20.88
N ILE A 205 -2.13 0.19 20.45
CA ILE A 205 -2.12 1.67 20.42
C ILE A 205 -3.32 2.25 21.13
N ALA A 206 -4.55 1.86 20.75
CA ALA A 206 -5.76 2.52 21.24
C ALA A 206 -6.00 2.26 22.73
N ALA A 207 -5.95 1.00 23.16
CA ALA A 207 -6.25 0.64 24.54
C ALA A 207 -5.26 1.24 25.55
N PRO A 208 -3.92 1.16 25.34
CA PRO A 208 -2.96 1.85 26.20
C PRO A 208 -3.16 3.36 26.24
N LEU A 209 -3.34 4.00 25.05
CA LEU A 209 -3.58 5.44 24.97
C LEU A 209 -4.82 5.87 25.77
N TYR A 210 -5.92 5.12 25.65
CA TYR A 210 -7.13 5.42 26.41
C TYR A 210 -6.93 5.25 27.91
N ALA A 211 -6.21 4.22 28.34
CA ALA A 211 -5.93 3.97 29.75
C ALA A 211 -5.05 5.07 30.37
N ASP A 212 -3.93 5.39 29.71
CA ASP A 212 -2.96 6.39 30.19
C ASP A 212 -3.59 7.79 30.23
N TYR A 213 -4.33 8.15 29.18
CA TYR A 213 -5.00 9.44 29.15
C TYR A 213 -6.09 9.57 30.21
N ALA A 214 -6.89 8.54 30.42
CA ALA A 214 -7.93 8.52 31.45
C ALA A 214 -7.32 8.64 32.85
N ALA A 215 -6.23 7.93 33.13
CA ALA A 215 -5.51 8.01 34.40
C ALA A 215 -4.99 9.45 34.68
N ALA A 216 -4.44 10.10 33.66
CA ALA A 216 -3.91 11.46 33.79
C ALA A 216 -4.99 12.57 33.78
N ASN A 217 -6.19 12.28 33.28
CA ASN A 217 -7.21 13.30 32.99
C ASN A 217 -8.57 13.04 33.64
N GLY A 218 -8.61 12.41 34.81
CA GLY A 218 -9.84 12.22 35.59
C GLY A 218 -10.88 11.34 34.88
N GLY A 219 -10.46 10.27 34.22
CA GLY A 219 -11.33 9.30 33.55
C GLY A 219 -11.80 9.72 32.15
N ARG A 220 -11.37 10.86 31.65
CA ARG A 220 -11.76 11.34 30.32
C ARG A 220 -11.07 10.55 29.22
N LYS A 221 -11.72 10.43 28.05
CA LYS A 221 -11.11 9.86 26.83
C LYS A 221 -10.37 10.93 26.04
N PRO A 222 -9.23 10.59 25.37
CA PRO A 222 -8.57 11.50 24.44
C PRO A 222 -9.44 11.72 23.20
N PHE A 223 -9.21 12.84 22.53
CA PHE A 223 -9.67 13.02 21.15
C PHE A 223 -8.86 12.10 20.22
N ILE A 224 -9.54 11.43 19.32
CA ILE A 224 -8.93 10.59 18.27
C ILE A 224 -9.46 11.05 16.92
N ASN A 225 -8.59 11.18 15.95
CA ASN A 225 -8.96 11.50 14.58
C ASN A 225 -10.01 10.53 14.02
N PRO A 226 -10.88 10.98 13.11
CA PRO A 226 -12.00 10.17 12.60
C PRO A 226 -11.59 8.82 12.02
N VAL A 227 -10.54 8.77 11.21
CA VAL A 227 -10.12 7.52 10.51
C VAL A 227 -9.70 6.42 11.47
N PRO A 228 -8.70 6.58 12.35
CA PRO A 228 -8.32 5.51 13.27
C PRO A 228 -9.47 5.15 14.22
N ARG A 229 -10.23 6.13 14.71
CA ARG A 229 -11.38 5.86 15.56
C ARG A 229 -12.43 4.98 14.87
N SER A 230 -12.79 5.30 13.63
CA SER A 230 -13.74 4.52 12.85
C SER A 230 -13.28 3.07 12.66
N ARG A 231 -12.00 2.89 12.36
CA ARG A 231 -11.43 1.54 12.15
C ARG A 231 -11.43 0.73 13.44
N TRP A 232 -11.03 1.33 14.56
CA TRP A 232 -11.04 0.66 15.86
C TRP A 232 -12.45 0.30 16.31
N ASP A 233 -13.39 1.25 16.24
CA ASP A 233 -14.79 1.02 16.61
C ASP A 233 -15.43 -0.07 15.74
N TRP A 234 -15.13 -0.08 14.44
CA TRP A 234 -15.59 -1.12 13.53
C TRP A 234 -15.00 -2.50 13.89
N GLY A 235 -13.69 -2.57 14.15
CA GLY A 235 -13.01 -3.82 14.53
C GLY A 235 -13.52 -4.42 15.83
N LEU A 236 -13.90 -3.57 16.80
CA LEU A 236 -14.50 -4.01 18.05
C LEU A 236 -15.89 -4.65 17.87
N GLY A 237 -16.58 -4.38 16.77
CA GLY A 237 -17.84 -5.03 16.40
C GLY A 237 -17.71 -6.50 15.98
N TYR A 238 -16.48 -7.00 15.80
CA TYR A 238 -16.21 -8.40 15.45
C TYR A 238 -15.65 -9.17 16.64
N PRO A 239 -15.97 -10.47 16.80
CA PRO A 239 -15.40 -11.32 17.85
C PRO A 239 -13.88 -11.48 17.65
N GLU A 240 -13.16 -11.87 18.72
CA GLU A 240 -11.72 -12.11 18.62
C GLU A 240 -11.38 -13.26 17.66
N SER A 241 -12.22 -14.28 17.60
CA SER A 241 -12.07 -15.39 16.65
C SER A 241 -12.06 -14.95 15.18
N GLN A 242 -12.62 -13.78 14.84
CA GLN A 242 -12.52 -13.26 13.49
C GLN A 242 -11.08 -12.86 13.13
N LEU A 243 -10.30 -12.38 14.10
CA LEU A 243 -8.88 -12.09 13.88
C LEU A 243 -8.11 -13.36 13.52
N ASP A 244 -8.36 -14.45 14.25
CA ASP A 244 -7.71 -15.74 13.99
C ASP A 244 -8.06 -16.25 12.59
N THR A 245 -9.33 -16.17 12.21
CA THR A 245 -9.80 -16.54 10.87
C THR A 245 -9.07 -15.75 9.78
N GLU A 246 -8.94 -14.43 9.94
CA GLU A 246 -8.30 -13.59 8.92
C GLU A 246 -6.78 -13.75 8.88
N ILE A 247 -6.16 -14.14 9.98
CA ILE A 247 -4.74 -14.57 10.00
C ILE A 247 -4.57 -15.87 9.19
N GLU A 248 -5.48 -16.81 9.34
CA GLU A 248 -5.46 -18.07 8.56
C GLU A 248 -5.67 -17.81 7.07
N HIS A 249 -6.62 -16.94 6.70
CA HIS A 249 -6.83 -16.53 5.32
C HIS A 249 -5.57 -15.91 4.70
N LYS A 250 -4.94 -14.95 5.41
CA LYS A 250 -3.67 -14.36 4.98
C LYS A 250 -2.59 -15.42 4.82
N ASN A 251 -2.42 -16.32 5.77
CA ASN A 251 -1.38 -17.35 5.72
C ASN A 251 -1.62 -18.34 4.59
N THR A 252 -2.87 -18.70 4.32
CA THR A 252 -3.27 -19.52 3.17
C THR A 252 -2.88 -18.84 1.86
N PHE A 253 -3.18 -17.56 1.71
CA PHE A 253 -2.77 -16.78 0.55
C PHE A 253 -1.24 -16.70 0.43
N THR A 254 -0.54 -16.39 1.54
CA THR A 254 0.92 -16.29 1.56
C THR A 254 1.57 -17.58 1.06
N SER A 255 1.12 -18.71 1.58
CA SER A 255 1.67 -20.03 1.22
C SER A 255 1.40 -20.36 -0.25
N TRP A 256 0.17 -20.13 -0.70
CA TRP A 256 -0.21 -20.38 -2.11
C TRP A 256 0.56 -19.47 -3.06
N TRP A 257 0.65 -18.16 -2.77
CA TRP A 257 1.36 -17.22 -3.63
C TRP A 257 2.82 -17.61 -3.81
N ASN A 258 3.52 -17.85 -2.72
CA ASN A 258 4.96 -18.14 -2.72
C ASN A 258 5.31 -19.55 -3.23
N SER A 259 4.34 -20.48 -3.28
CA SER A 259 4.57 -21.82 -3.81
C SER A 259 4.04 -22.05 -5.23
N THR A 260 3.17 -21.17 -5.73
CA THR A 260 2.42 -21.42 -6.97
C THR A 260 2.39 -20.21 -7.92
N ALA A 261 2.12 -18.99 -7.41
CA ALA A 261 1.97 -17.82 -8.23
C ALA A 261 3.31 -17.16 -8.60
N GLN A 262 4.22 -17.09 -7.63
CA GLN A 262 5.58 -16.57 -7.81
C GLN A 262 6.54 -17.42 -6.99
N VAL A 263 7.20 -18.35 -7.65
CA VAL A 263 8.02 -19.36 -6.99
C VAL A 263 9.45 -18.87 -6.82
N PHE A 264 10.05 -19.20 -5.67
CA PHE A 264 11.47 -18.94 -5.43
C PHE A 264 12.34 -19.72 -6.42
N ASP A 265 13.37 -19.05 -6.93
CA ASP A 265 14.39 -19.64 -7.82
C ASP A 265 15.79 -19.38 -7.25
N GLU A 266 16.63 -20.38 -7.21
CA GLU A 266 17.96 -20.28 -6.60
C GLU A 266 18.96 -19.43 -7.40
N GLU A 267 18.74 -19.25 -8.71
CA GLU A 267 19.64 -18.52 -9.60
C GLU A 267 19.17 -17.07 -9.83
N THR A 268 17.86 -16.83 -9.77
CA THR A 268 17.24 -15.55 -10.14
C THR A 268 16.39 -14.94 -9.03
N CYS A 269 16.36 -15.57 -7.84
CA CYS A 269 15.53 -15.29 -6.69
C CYS A 269 14.04 -15.60 -6.89
N SER A 270 13.46 -15.28 -8.04
CA SER A 270 12.09 -15.65 -8.38
C SER A 270 11.99 -16.14 -9.82
N ASP A 271 10.99 -16.99 -10.11
CA ASP A 271 10.71 -17.51 -11.45
C ASP A 271 10.31 -16.39 -12.45
N SER A 272 9.81 -15.29 -11.93
CA SER A 272 9.23 -14.21 -12.74
C SER A 272 9.29 -12.84 -12.04
N LEU A 273 9.23 -11.78 -12.84
CA LEU A 273 8.85 -10.45 -12.38
C LEU A 273 7.35 -10.25 -12.62
N ILE A 274 6.65 -9.70 -11.65
CA ILE A 274 5.22 -9.39 -11.76
C ILE A 274 5.07 -7.87 -11.85
N LEU A 275 4.36 -7.41 -12.89
CA LEU A 275 4.06 -6.00 -13.11
C LEU A 275 2.56 -5.76 -12.97
N TYR A 276 2.19 -4.69 -12.29
CA TYR A 276 0.82 -4.20 -12.21
C TYR A 276 0.77 -2.67 -12.18
N ILE A 277 -0.35 -2.07 -12.60
CA ILE A 277 -0.45 -0.61 -12.77
C ILE A 277 -0.62 0.13 -11.42
N GLY A 278 -1.02 -0.55 -10.38
CA GLY A 278 -1.19 0.04 -9.05
C GLY A 278 -2.42 0.96 -8.98
N THR A 279 -2.24 2.19 -8.48
CA THR A 279 -3.33 3.19 -8.36
C THR A 279 -3.60 3.94 -9.66
N GLU A 280 -2.93 3.62 -10.74
CA GLU A 280 -2.97 4.33 -12.03
C GLU A 280 -2.63 5.83 -11.90
N ALA A 281 -2.10 6.26 -10.77
CA ALA A 281 -1.80 7.65 -10.43
C ALA A 281 -2.96 8.63 -10.69
N LYS A 282 -4.20 8.16 -10.60
CA LYS A 282 -5.39 8.99 -10.78
C LYS A 282 -5.39 10.13 -9.76
N PRO A 283 -5.57 11.38 -10.17
CA PRO A 283 -5.57 12.50 -9.25
C PRO A 283 -6.79 12.43 -8.33
N THR A 284 -6.54 12.62 -7.05
CA THR A 284 -7.55 12.95 -6.04
C THR A 284 -7.27 14.36 -5.54
N TYR A 285 -8.33 15.10 -5.18
CA TYR A 285 -8.22 16.53 -4.91
C TYR A 285 -8.48 16.84 -3.45
N ARG A 286 -7.61 17.64 -2.84
CA ARG A 286 -7.68 18.08 -1.45
C ARG A 286 -8.91 18.94 -1.13
N ASN A 287 -9.49 19.61 -2.11
CA ASN A 287 -10.67 20.44 -1.98
C ASN A 287 -11.99 19.70 -2.29
N THR A 288 -11.95 18.39 -2.43
CA THR A 288 -13.12 17.55 -2.64
C THR A 288 -13.61 17.02 -1.31
N TYR A 289 -14.76 17.48 -0.87
CA TYR A 289 -15.41 16.99 0.35
C TYR A 289 -16.33 15.82 0.00
N ARG A 290 -16.41 14.82 0.89
CA ARG A 290 -17.34 13.71 0.75
C ARG A 290 -18.77 14.26 0.78
N ARG A 291 -19.62 13.77 -0.12
CA ARG A 291 -21.04 14.11 -0.12
C ARG A 291 -21.73 13.24 0.92
N TYR A 292 -22.30 13.85 1.93
CA TYR A 292 -23.13 13.16 2.91
C TYR A 292 -24.56 13.04 2.41
N VAL A 293 -25.10 11.82 2.46
CA VAL A 293 -26.53 11.57 2.23
C VAL A 293 -27.17 11.35 3.58
N LEU A 294 -27.93 12.32 4.08
CA LEU A 294 -28.75 12.13 5.24
C LEU A 294 -30.01 11.39 4.83
N VAL A 295 -30.14 10.12 5.22
CA VAL A 295 -31.37 9.36 5.05
C VAL A 295 -32.26 9.64 6.27
N LEU A 296 -33.09 10.68 6.18
CA LEU A 296 -34.23 10.82 7.08
C LEU A 296 -35.37 9.95 6.52
N SER A 297 -35.77 8.94 7.25
CA SER A 297 -36.88 8.02 6.97
C SER A 297 -37.70 8.36 5.71
N HIS A 298 -37.30 7.83 4.53
CA HIS A 298 -37.96 7.96 3.24
C HIS A 298 -37.72 9.23 2.40
N ILE A 299 -36.86 10.19 2.84
CA ILE A 299 -36.49 11.36 2.03
C ILE A 299 -34.97 11.46 1.96
N MET A 300 -34.41 11.42 0.76
CA MET A 300 -33.00 11.74 0.50
C MET A 300 -32.82 13.25 0.45
N VAL A 301 -32.08 13.83 1.41
CA VAL A 301 -31.73 15.23 1.41
C VAL A 301 -30.23 15.37 1.14
N TYR A 302 -29.88 16.01 0.03
CA TYR A 302 -28.49 16.39 -0.26
C TYR A 302 -28.19 17.70 0.47
N LEU A 303 -27.42 17.64 1.54
CA LEU A 303 -26.94 18.83 2.24
C LEU A 303 -25.61 19.31 1.65
N ARG A 304 -25.51 20.60 1.35
CA ARG A 304 -24.22 21.25 1.05
C ARG A 304 -23.40 21.39 2.34
N PRO A 305 -22.05 21.39 2.26
CA PRO A 305 -21.14 21.26 3.41
C PRO A 305 -21.02 22.52 4.28
N PHE A 306 -22.09 23.28 4.50
CA PHE A 306 -22.14 24.44 5.39
C PHE A 306 -23.02 24.24 6.64
N ALA A 307 -23.54 23.06 6.85
CA ALA A 307 -24.21 22.75 8.09
C ALA A 307 -23.16 22.36 9.13
N ASN A 308 -23.23 23.04 10.25
CA ASN A 308 -22.49 22.92 11.50
C ASN A 308 -21.57 21.67 11.60
N PRO A 309 -20.24 21.81 11.75
CA PRO A 309 -19.29 20.71 11.83
C PRO A 309 -19.54 19.69 12.94
N LEU A 310 -20.49 19.93 13.82
CA LEU A 310 -20.78 19.08 14.96
C LEU A 310 -21.88 18.03 14.71
N GLU A 311 -22.59 18.02 13.59
CA GLU A 311 -23.81 17.25 13.47
C GLU A 311 -23.81 16.01 12.56
N SER A 312 -22.83 15.77 11.70
CA SER A 312 -22.79 14.52 10.93
C SER A 312 -21.44 14.24 10.27
N TYR A 313 -20.45 13.87 11.04
CA TYR A 313 -19.34 13.12 10.43
C TYR A 313 -19.86 11.76 10.00
N SER A 314 -19.98 11.51 8.72
CA SER A 314 -19.96 10.13 8.26
C SER A 314 -18.58 9.58 8.58
N MET A 315 -18.55 8.59 9.47
CA MET A 315 -17.27 7.97 9.84
C MET A 315 -16.60 7.45 8.57
N PRO A 316 -15.28 7.65 8.42
CA PRO A 316 -14.54 7.14 7.28
C PRO A 316 -14.78 5.66 7.09
N GLY A 317 -15.02 5.24 5.86
CA GLY A 317 -15.27 3.84 5.54
C GLY A 317 -14.05 2.98 5.85
N VAL A 318 -14.29 1.75 6.29
CA VAL A 318 -13.23 0.77 6.46
C VAL A 318 -12.96 0.11 5.11
N PRO A 319 -11.69 0.06 4.64
CA PRO A 319 -11.36 -0.49 3.32
C PRO A 319 -11.56 -2.00 3.31
N LYS A 320 -12.56 -2.48 2.59
CA LYS A 320 -12.89 -3.89 2.39
C LYS A 320 -12.42 -4.38 1.01
N GLY A 321 -12.45 -5.68 0.83
CA GLY A 321 -12.14 -6.34 -0.43
C GLY A 321 -10.65 -6.61 -0.63
N PHE A 322 -10.37 -7.48 -1.59
CA PHE A 322 -9.04 -7.78 -2.09
C PHE A 322 -8.73 -6.88 -3.29
N ALA A 323 -7.49 -6.51 -3.45
CA ALA A 323 -7.02 -5.72 -4.60
C ALA A 323 -5.58 -6.12 -4.94
N THR A 324 -5.22 -6.03 -6.21
CA THR A 324 -3.87 -6.32 -6.74
C THR A 324 -2.78 -5.62 -5.93
N SER A 325 -3.00 -4.37 -5.55
CA SER A 325 -2.07 -3.60 -4.71
C SER A 325 -1.84 -4.17 -3.30
N ARG A 326 -2.64 -5.14 -2.85
CA ARG A 326 -2.48 -5.82 -1.56
C ARG A 326 -1.77 -7.17 -1.66
N ILE A 327 -1.48 -7.65 -2.86
CA ILE A 327 -0.75 -8.91 -3.07
C ILE A 327 0.56 -8.90 -2.26
N ALA A 328 1.39 -7.88 -2.44
CA ALA A 328 2.67 -7.79 -1.75
C ALA A 328 2.53 -7.75 -0.22
N ASN A 329 1.44 -7.15 0.30
CA ASN A 329 1.17 -7.12 1.74
C ASN A 329 0.83 -8.50 2.28
N PHE A 330 -0.02 -9.26 1.59
CA PHE A 330 -0.46 -10.57 2.05
C PHE A 330 0.57 -11.66 1.74
N ALA A 331 1.23 -11.61 0.60
CA ALA A 331 2.30 -12.55 0.25
C ALA A 331 3.59 -12.32 1.04
N GLY A 332 3.79 -11.10 1.58
CA GLY A 332 5.02 -10.74 2.28
C GLY A 332 6.20 -10.45 1.35
N VAL A 333 5.96 -10.29 0.06
CA VAL A 333 7.00 -10.06 -0.97
C VAL A 333 7.33 -8.57 -1.10
N PRO A 334 8.50 -8.22 -1.66
CA PRO A 334 8.86 -6.84 -1.95
C PRO A 334 8.01 -6.28 -3.09
N ASP A 335 7.85 -4.95 -3.09
CA ASP A 335 7.12 -4.25 -4.15
C ASP A 335 7.71 -2.86 -4.35
N MET A 336 8.01 -2.52 -5.60
CA MET A 336 8.72 -1.31 -5.94
C MET A 336 7.94 -0.48 -6.95
N VAL A 337 7.83 0.81 -6.68
CA VAL A 337 7.30 1.79 -7.62
C VAL A 337 8.43 2.37 -8.45
N VAL A 338 8.24 2.31 -9.77
CA VAL A 338 9.19 2.82 -10.77
C VAL A 338 8.48 3.87 -11.63
N PRO A 339 8.98 5.11 -11.68
CA PRO A 339 8.47 6.13 -12.60
C PRO A 339 8.67 5.77 -14.07
N SER A 340 7.60 5.78 -14.87
CA SER A 340 7.59 5.30 -16.26
C SER A 340 8.42 6.13 -17.27
N LYS A 341 8.79 7.37 -16.93
CA LYS A 341 9.55 8.27 -17.83
C LYS A 341 11.08 8.11 -17.80
N LEU A 342 11.60 7.19 -17.00
CA LEU A 342 13.06 7.02 -16.89
C LEU A 342 13.63 6.15 -18.02
N SER A 343 14.82 6.54 -18.48
CA SER A 343 15.60 5.69 -19.37
C SER A 343 15.95 4.39 -18.64
N LEU A 344 15.31 3.32 -19.01
CA LEU A 344 15.47 1.98 -18.44
C LEU A 344 16.93 1.49 -18.29
N PRO A 345 17.90 1.81 -19.18
CA PRO A 345 19.28 1.40 -18.98
C PRO A 345 19.86 1.86 -17.65
N LEU A 346 19.59 3.11 -17.23
CA LEU A 346 20.05 3.62 -15.94
C LEU A 346 19.35 2.96 -14.76
N LEU A 347 18.10 2.52 -14.94
CA LEU A 347 17.33 1.86 -13.90
C LEU A 347 17.91 0.47 -13.57
N PHE A 348 18.18 -0.33 -14.61
CA PHE A 348 18.52 -1.74 -14.44
C PHE A 348 20.00 -2.01 -14.24
N GLU A 349 20.89 -1.16 -14.78
CA GLU A 349 22.33 -1.26 -14.51
C GLU A 349 22.69 -1.02 -13.05
N GLN A 350 21.78 -0.43 -12.27
CA GLN A 350 22.07 0.05 -10.93
C GLN A 350 21.19 -0.56 -9.81
N ILE A 351 20.14 -1.27 -10.17
CA ILE A 351 19.39 -2.06 -9.16
C ILE A 351 20.27 -3.27 -8.81
N PRO A 352 20.77 -3.39 -7.57
CA PRO A 352 21.35 -4.65 -7.14
C PRO A 352 20.27 -5.71 -7.30
N GLN A 353 20.65 -6.93 -7.63
CA GLN A 353 19.75 -8.08 -7.68
C GLN A 353 19.31 -8.42 -6.25
N MET A 354 18.58 -7.51 -5.64
CA MET A 354 17.93 -7.67 -4.34
C MET A 354 16.45 -7.93 -4.59
N VAL A 355 16.15 -9.17 -4.95
CA VAL A 355 14.80 -9.71 -4.94
C VAL A 355 14.69 -10.70 -3.79
#